data_07657d6b80118eec32200876a989efc7
#
_entry.id   07657d6b80118eec32200876a989efc7
#
_cell.length_a   1.000
_cell.length_b   1.000
_cell.length_c   1.000
_cell.angle_alpha   90.00
_cell.angle_beta   90.00
_cell.angle_gamma   90.00
#
_symmetry.space_group_name_H-M   'P 1'
#
loop_
_entity.id
_entity.type
_entity.pdbx_description
1 polymer ?
#
loop_
_entity_poly.entity_id
_entity_poly.type
_entity_poly.pdbx_seq_one_letter_code
_entity_poly.pdbx_strand_id
1 'polypeptide(L)'
;DLLMDIENVEGSPPINFYDVGIPGYTGKPATQSERRLAEAGEFKPKMLLGLLGGGVPLNPILNGISGRTKMLKKRVELEEREQLMQSIKGRLAKDFFMANPLEEDLKMDFLYFCADDENFLILCKNQTDFNILLFLKTKYHQYTQNLNNNKN
;
A
#
# COMPACT_ATOMS: atom_id res chain seq x y z
N ASP A 1 -2.57 34.16 33.37
CA ASP A 1 -1.30 33.99 32.64
C ASP A 1 -1.07 32.54 32.18
N LEU A 2 -2.10 31.71 32.21
CA LEU A 2 -2.09 30.33 31.68
C LEU A 2 -2.14 30.27 30.14
N LEU A 3 -2.32 31.39 29.45
CA LEU A 3 -2.39 31.46 27.99
C LEU A 3 -1.02 31.70 27.33
N MET A 4 -0.02 32.14 28.10
CA MET A 4 1.34 32.36 27.57
C MET A 4 2.23 31.08 27.57
N ASP A 5 1.87 30.06 28.34
CA ASP A 5 2.63 28.80 28.39
C ASP A 5 2.35 27.85 27.23
N ILE A 6 1.28 28.12 26.45
CA ILE A 6 0.91 27.25 25.32
C ILE A 6 1.74 27.58 24.06
N GLU A 7 2.28 28.79 23.95
CA GLU A 7 3.03 29.24 22.77
C GLU A 7 4.52 28.80 22.78
N ASN A 8 5.02 28.32 23.93
CA ASN A 8 6.40 27.84 24.11
C ASN A 8 6.52 26.33 24.35
N VAL A 9 5.47 25.55 24.10
CA VAL A 9 5.65 24.11 24.00
C VAL A 9 6.27 23.84 22.63
N GLU A 10 7.61 23.94 22.57
CA GLU A 10 8.37 23.24 21.55
C GLU A 10 7.88 21.79 21.57
N GLY A 11 7.08 21.43 20.56
CA GLY A 11 6.50 20.10 20.47
C GLY A 11 7.64 19.10 20.51
N SER A 12 7.77 18.39 21.62
CA SER A 12 8.67 17.24 21.68
C SER A 12 8.38 16.39 20.46
N PRO A 13 9.38 16.03 19.65
CA PRO A 13 9.14 15.21 18.49
C PRO A 13 8.33 13.98 18.92
N PRO A 14 7.37 13.53 18.13
CA PRO A 14 6.52 12.40 18.51
C PRO A 14 7.43 11.24 18.90
N ILE A 15 7.24 10.74 20.13
CA ILE A 15 8.05 9.65 20.68
C ILE A 15 7.97 8.49 19.71
N ASN A 16 9.08 8.19 19.06
CA ASN A 16 9.18 7.05 18.18
C ASN A 16 9.37 5.80 19.04
N PHE A 17 8.64 4.73 18.75
CA PHE A 17 8.77 3.44 19.46
C PHE A 17 10.19 2.88 19.48
N TYR A 18 11.04 3.30 18.53
CA TYR A 18 12.46 2.96 18.50
C TYR A 18 13.26 3.62 19.62
N ASP A 19 12.85 4.82 20.06
CA ASP A 19 13.54 5.60 21.07
C ASP A 19 13.23 5.10 22.51
N VAL A 20 12.10 4.37 22.67
CA VAL A 20 11.65 3.85 23.96
C VAL A 20 12.16 2.44 24.23
N GLY A 21 12.91 1.83 23.31
CA GLY A 21 13.57 0.54 23.51
C GLY A 21 12.62 -0.62 23.85
N ILE A 22 11.41 -0.67 23.25
CA ILE A 22 10.48 -1.79 23.47
C ILE A 22 11.05 -3.04 22.82
N PRO A 23 11.42 -4.08 23.60
CA PRO A 23 12.00 -5.30 23.05
C PRO A 23 11.02 -5.99 22.12
N GLY A 24 11.45 -6.29 20.87
CA GLY A 24 10.69 -7.09 19.92
C GLY A 24 9.94 -6.31 18.84
N TYR A 25 9.94 -4.97 18.85
CA TYR A 25 9.35 -4.18 17.76
C TYR A 25 10.43 -3.69 16.79
N THR A 26 10.61 -4.38 15.69
CA THR A 26 11.64 -4.06 14.68
C THR A 26 11.05 -3.73 13.31
N GLY A 27 9.78 -3.29 13.23
CA GLY A 27 9.07 -3.09 11.98
C GLY A 27 8.33 -1.77 11.84
N LYS A 28 8.01 -1.40 10.60
CA LYS A 28 7.08 -0.33 10.27
C LYS A 28 5.73 -0.60 10.95
N PRO A 29 5.09 0.39 11.59
CA PRO A 29 3.78 0.19 12.20
C PRO A 29 2.78 -0.29 11.13
N ALA A 30 2.07 -1.37 11.44
CA ALA A 30 1.07 -1.93 10.54
C ALA A 30 -0.07 -0.93 10.29
N THR A 31 -0.53 -0.84 9.06
CA THR A 31 -1.69 -0.03 8.70
C THR A 31 -2.96 -0.53 9.40
N GLN A 32 -4.01 0.29 9.41
CA GLN A 32 -5.28 -0.11 10.01
C GLN A 32 -5.86 -1.36 9.32
N SER A 33 -5.70 -1.48 8.02
CA SER A 33 -6.18 -2.64 7.25
C SER A 33 -5.35 -3.90 7.54
N GLU A 34 -4.03 -3.77 7.67
CA GLU A 34 -3.15 -4.87 8.07
C GLU A 34 -3.47 -5.37 9.48
N ARG A 35 -3.69 -4.46 10.44
CA ARG A 35 -4.11 -4.84 11.80
C ARG A 35 -5.44 -5.56 11.80
N ARG A 36 -6.44 -5.05 11.07
CA ARG A 36 -7.75 -5.71 10.93
C ARG A 36 -7.66 -7.07 10.24
N LEU A 37 -6.76 -7.23 9.26
CA LEU A 37 -6.51 -8.51 8.62
C LEU A 37 -5.89 -9.52 9.60
N ALA A 38 -4.91 -9.08 10.40
CA ALA A 38 -4.30 -9.91 11.43
C ALA A 38 -5.30 -10.32 12.52
N GLU A 39 -6.17 -9.41 12.95
CA GLU A 39 -7.24 -9.66 13.91
C GLU A 39 -8.31 -10.61 13.35
N ALA A 40 -8.62 -10.51 12.04
CA ALA A 40 -9.55 -11.42 11.38
C ALA A 40 -9.03 -12.86 11.29
N GLY A 41 -7.69 -13.02 11.34
CA GLY A 41 -7.00 -14.28 11.20
C GLY A 41 -7.05 -14.85 9.76
N GLU A 42 -6.18 -15.79 9.49
CA GLU A 42 -6.22 -16.55 8.23
C GLU A 42 -7.01 -17.84 8.41
N PHE A 43 -8.04 -18.04 7.59
CA PHE A 43 -8.74 -19.32 7.55
C PHE A 43 -7.82 -20.38 6.93
N LYS A 44 -7.44 -21.37 7.74
CA LYS A 44 -6.70 -22.55 7.31
C LYS A 44 -7.62 -23.78 7.41
N PRO A 45 -7.73 -24.61 6.36
CA PRO A 45 -8.58 -25.82 6.39
C PRO A 45 -8.27 -26.76 7.57
N LYS A 46 -7.02 -26.75 8.04
CA LYS A 46 -6.60 -27.50 9.24
C LYS A 46 -7.29 -27.06 10.53
N MET A 47 -7.85 -25.84 10.57
CA MET A 47 -8.60 -25.35 11.73
C MET A 47 -9.94 -26.09 11.93
N LEU A 48 -10.52 -26.64 10.85
CA LEU A 48 -11.72 -27.46 10.92
C LEU A 48 -11.49 -28.76 11.72
N LEU A 49 -10.29 -29.33 11.66
CA LEU A 49 -9.94 -30.54 12.43
C LEU A 49 -9.83 -30.26 13.94
N GLY A 50 -9.46 -29.02 14.32
CA GLY A 50 -9.38 -28.59 15.72
C GLY A 50 -10.73 -28.34 16.37
N LEU A 51 -11.81 -28.20 15.59
CA LEU A 51 -13.19 -28.07 16.10
C LEU A 51 -13.64 -29.31 16.89
N LEU A 52 -13.11 -30.46 16.54
CA LEU A 52 -13.37 -31.73 17.26
C LEU A 52 -12.66 -31.81 18.62
N GLY A 53 -11.68 -30.94 18.87
CA GLY A 53 -10.87 -30.90 20.09
C GLY A 53 -11.12 -29.71 21.03
N GLY A 54 -12.08 -28.82 20.75
CA GLY A 54 -12.59 -27.82 21.71
C GLY A 54 -11.73 -26.56 21.93
N GLY A 55 -10.76 -26.23 21.07
CA GLY A 55 -9.85 -25.11 21.33
C GLY A 55 -9.59 -24.15 20.16
N VAL A 56 -10.46 -24.06 19.14
CA VAL A 56 -10.20 -23.27 17.94
C VAL A 56 -10.87 -21.89 18.02
N PRO A 57 -10.16 -20.79 17.69
CA PRO A 57 -10.77 -19.48 17.59
C PRO A 57 -11.82 -19.47 16.46
N LEU A 58 -13.07 -19.17 16.79
CA LEU A 58 -14.19 -19.17 15.83
C LEU A 58 -14.11 -18.03 14.82
N ASN A 59 -13.47 -16.90 15.18
CA ASN A 59 -13.40 -15.70 14.32
C ASN A 59 -12.75 -15.96 12.95
N PRO A 60 -11.59 -16.66 12.83
CA PRO A 60 -11.01 -16.96 11.53
C PRO A 60 -11.90 -17.86 10.66
N ILE A 61 -12.63 -18.79 11.27
CA ILE A 61 -13.54 -19.71 10.56
C ILE A 61 -14.73 -18.92 10.00
N LEU A 62 -15.39 -18.12 10.83
CA LEU A 62 -16.53 -17.30 10.43
C LEU A 62 -16.13 -16.26 9.38
N ASN A 63 -14.97 -15.60 9.52
CA ASN A 63 -14.47 -14.63 8.56
C ASN A 63 -14.11 -15.28 7.22
N GLY A 64 -13.53 -16.49 7.22
CA GLY A 64 -13.24 -17.24 6.00
C GLY A 64 -14.51 -17.61 5.24
N ILE A 65 -15.54 -18.09 5.93
CA ILE A 65 -16.83 -18.45 5.34
C ILE A 65 -17.57 -17.23 4.82
N SER A 66 -17.54 -16.11 5.54
CA SER A 66 -18.22 -14.86 5.17
C SER A 66 -17.50 -14.06 4.06
N GLY A 67 -16.31 -14.48 3.62
CA GLY A 67 -15.48 -13.74 2.66
C GLY A 67 -14.81 -12.50 3.23
N ARG A 68 -14.97 -12.19 4.50
CA ARG A 68 -14.41 -11.00 5.16
C ARG A 68 -12.88 -10.96 5.05
N THR A 69 -12.20 -12.09 5.25
CA THR A 69 -10.75 -12.21 5.12
C THR A 69 -10.28 -11.87 3.70
N LYS A 70 -11.00 -12.33 2.67
CA LYS A 70 -10.69 -12.02 1.27
C LYS A 70 -10.81 -10.51 1.01
N MET A 71 -11.87 -9.88 1.52
CA MET A 71 -12.09 -8.45 1.38
C MET A 71 -10.98 -7.63 2.09
N LEU A 72 -10.56 -8.05 3.28
CA LEU A 72 -9.49 -7.39 4.02
C LEU A 72 -8.14 -7.53 3.32
N LYS A 73 -7.81 -8.71 2.77
CA LYS A 73 -6.60 -8.92 1.95
C LYS A 73 -6.59 -8.00 0.73
N LYS A 74 -7.71 -7.88 0.01
CA LYS A 74 -7.82 -6.96 -1.12
C LYS A 74 -7.62 -5.49 -0.70
N ARG A 75 -8.13 -5.10 0.47
CA ARG A 75 -7.93 -3.74 0.99
C ARG A 75 -6.46 -3.45 1.30
N VAL A 76 -5.75 -4.38 1.94
CA VAL A 76 -4.30 -4.27 2.18
C VAL A 76 -3.53 -4.13 0.85
N GLU A 77 -3.86 -4.95 -0.14
CA GLU A 77 -3.24 -4.85 -1.47
C GLU A 77 -3.46 -3.48 -2.13
N LEU A 78 -4.67 -2.93 -2.05
CA LEU A 78 -4.96 -1.60 -2.57
C LEU A 78 -4.16 -0.49 -1.84
N GLU A 79 -4.03 -0.59 -0.51
CA GLU A 79 -3.21 0.34 0.26
C GLU A 79 -1.72 0.24 -0.11
N GLU A 80 -1.20 -0.97 -0.34
CA GLU A 80 0.19 -1.18 -0.80
C GLU A 80 0.42 -0.57 -2.19
N ARG A 81 -0.53 -0.75 -3.12
CA ARG A 81 -0.46 -0.15 -4.46
C ARG A 81 -0.42 1.37 -4.39
N GLU A 82 -1.31 1.96 -3.60
CA GLU A 82 -1.36 3.42 -3.41
C GLU A 82 -0.06 3.96 -2.81
N GLN A 83 0.44 3.35 -1.74
CA GLN A 83 1.69 3.78 -1.10
C GLN A 83 2.89 3.67 -2.05
N LEU A 84 2.97 2.59 -2.84
CA LEU A 84 4.03 2.40 -3.82
C LEU A 84 3.93 3.42 -4.95
N MET A 85 2.74 3.68 -5.47
CA MET A 85 2.50 4.68 -6.51
C MET A 85 2.91 6.08 -6.03
N GLN A 86 2.53 6.48 -4.81
CA GLN A 86 2.94 7.76 -4.23
C GLN A 86 4.47 7.85 -4.02
N SER A 87 5.11 6.76 -3.63
CA SER A 87 6.57 6.70 -3.54
C SER A 87 7.24 6.89 -4.91
N ILE A 88 6.77 6.22 -5.94
CA ILE A 88 7.26 6.36 -7.33
C ILE A 88 7.04 7.79 -7.82
N LYS A 89 5.85 8.36 -7.58
CA LYS A 89 5.54 9.75 -7.90
C LYS A 89 6.56 10.72 -7.28
N GLY A 90 6.83 10.59 -5.99
CA GLY A 90 7.74 11.49 -5.28
C GLY A 90 9.20 11.39 -5.74
N ARG A 91 9.65 10.20 -6.13
CA ARG A 91 11.06 9.95 -6.47
C ARG A 91 11.37 10.07 -7.96
N LEU A 92 10.51 9.54 -8.82
CA LEU A 92 10.84 9.28 -10.22
C LEU A 92 9.98 10.07 -11.22
N ALA A 93 8.79 10.54 -10.83
CA ALA A 93 7.84 11.12 -11.78
C ALA A 93 8.38 12.39 -12.46
N LYS A 94 9.10 13.24 -11.73
CA LYS A 94 9.65 14.47 -12.28
C LYS A 94 10.60 14.17 -13.44
N ASP A 95 11.59 13.33 -13.22
CA ASP A 95 12.61 13.00 -14.21
C ASP A 95 12.03 12.17 -15.36
N PHE A 96 11.09 11.27 -15.02
CA PHE A 96 10.38 10.48 -16.02
C PHE A 96 9.58 11.35 -17.00
N PHE A 97 8.80 12.31 -16.51
CA PHE A 97 7.99 13.20 -17.38
C PHE A 97 8.80 14.26 -18.09
N MET A 98 10.02 14.58 -17.64
CA MET A 98 10.96 15.40 -18.42
C MET A 98 11.40 14.67 -19.71
N ALA A 99 11.62 13.37 -19.64
CA ALA A 99 12.00 12.54 -20.78
C ALA A 99 10.80 12.04 -21.60
N ASN A 100 9.63 11.94 -20.99
CA ASN A 100 8.38 11.44 -21.60
C ASN A 100 7.25 12.45 -21.34
N PRO A 101 7.15 13.52 -22.14
CA PRO A 101 6.21 14.61 -21.92
C PRO A 101 4.75 14.15 -21.93
N LEU A 102 3.97 14.61 -20.95
CA LEU A 102 2.53 14.38 -20.86
C LEU A 102 1.87 15.65 -20.31
N GLU A 103 0.65 15.93 -20.75
CA GLU A 103 -0.14 17.04 -20.21
C GLU A 103 -0.34 16.88 -18.70
N GLU A 104 -0.37 17.99 -17.96
CA GLU A 104 -0.37 17.97 -16.49
C GLU A 104 -1.52 17.15 -15.92
N ASP A 105 -2.71 17.32 -16.51
CA ASP A 105 -3.93 16.60 -16.09
C ASP A 105 -3.84 15.09 -16.32
N LEU A 106 -3.04 14.65 -17.30
CA LEU A 106 -2.88 13.24 -17.63
C LEU A 106 -1.78 12.54 -16.82
N LYS A 107 -0.90 13.28 -16.14
CA LYS A 107 0.20 12.69 -15.37
C LYS A 107 -0.29 11.81 -14.21
N MET A 108 -1.30 12.29 -13.49
CA MET A 108 -1.89 11.50 -12.39
C MET A 108 -2.68 10.32 -12.90
N ASP A 109 -3.47 10.51 -13.97
CA ASP A 109 -4.22 9.43 -14.61
C ASP A 109 -3.29 8.32 -15.11
N PHE A 110 -2.15 8.69 -15.71
CA PHE A 110 -1.12 7.76 -16.11
C PHE A 110 -0.55 6.95 -14.91
N LEU A 111 -0.30 7.60 -13.77
CA LEU A 111 0.21 6.90 -12.59
C LEU A 111 -0.82 5.91 -12.02
N TYR A 112 -2.10 6.27 -12.02
CA TYR A 112 -3.17 5.34 -11.66
C TYR A 112 -3.28 4.19 -12.66
N PHE A 113 -3.19 4.47 -13.96
CA PHE A 113 -3.14 3.43 -14.99
C PHE A 113 -1.99 2.43 -14.76
N CYS A 114 -0.83 2.91 -14.30
CA CYS A 114 0.28 2.04 -13.91
C CYS A 114 -0.03 1.22 -12.65
N ALA A 115 -0.63 1.85 -11.63
CA ALA A 115 -0.95 1.20 -10.36
C ALA A 115 -2.06 0.14 -10.50
N ASP A 116 -2.95 0.27 -11.48
CA ASP A 116 -4.02 -0.68 -11.77
C ASP A 116 -3.55 -1.97 -12.45
N ASP A 117 -2.30 -2.00 -12.96
CA ASP A 117 -1.75 -3.21 -13.54
C ASP A 117 -1.63 -4.33 -12.52
N GLU A 118 -2.06 -5.55 -12.87
CA GLU A 118 -2.00 -6.72 -11.99
C GLU A 118 -0.57 -7.02 -11.51
N ASN A 119 0.42 -6.76 -12.36
CA ASN A 119 1.83 -7.00 -12.08
C ASN A 119 2.54 -5.81 -11.42
N PHE A 120 1.85 -4.70 -11.15
CA PHE A 120 2.46 -3.48 -10.62
C PHE A 120 3.27 -3.73 -9.34
N LEU A 121 2.69 -4.44 -8.36
CA LEU A 121 3.39 -4.78 -7.13
C LEU A 121 4.61 -5.68 -7.38
N ILE A 122 4.48 -6.65 -8.27
CA ILE A 122 5.56 -7.60 -8.59
C ILE A 122 6.73 -6.88 -9.26
N LEU A 123 6.43 -5.98 -10.20
CA LEU A 123 7.43 -5.31 -11.03
C LEU A 123 8.01 -4.04 -10.41
N CYS A 124 7.37 -3.48 -9.38
CA CYS A 124 7.81 -2.22 -8.79
C CYS A 124 8.16 -2.31 -7.29
N LYS A 125 7.56 -3.23 -6.52
CA LYS A 125 7.84 -3.37 -5.09
C LYS A 125 9.22 -3.97 -4.86
N ASN A 126 10.04 -3.28 -4.04
CA ASN A 126 11.42 -3.68 -3.75
C ASN A 126 12.33 -3.80 -4.99
N GLN A 127 11.98 -3.11 -6.07
CA GLN A 127 12.78 -3.07 -7.29
C GLN A 127 13.69 -1.84 -7.34
N THR A 128 14.71 -1.91 -8.20
CA THR A 128 15.58 -0.77 -8.48
C THR A 128 14.83 0.30 -9.26
N ASP A 129 15.25 1.57 -9.13
CA ASP A 129 14.66 2.67 -9.89
C ASP A 129 14.73 2.43 -11.40
N PHE A 130 15.78 1.76 -11.87
CA PHE A 130 15.92 1.38 -13.28
C PHE A 130 14.79 0.44 -13.74
N ASN A 131 14.49 -0.60 -12.98
CA ASN A 131 13.41 -1.54 -13.30
C ASN A 131 12.04 -0.86 -13.27
N ILE A 132 11.83 0.03 -12.32
CA ILE A 132 10.61 0.83 -12.22
C ILE A 132 10.47 1.75 -13.43
N LEU A 133 11.53 2.46 -13.83
CA LEU A 133 11.51 3.32 -15.01
C LEU A 133 11.25 2.53 -16.30
N LEU A 134 11.78 1.32 -16.42
CA LEU A 134 11.52 0.45 -17.56
C LEU A 134 10.04 0.05 -17.64
N PHE A 135 9.45 -0.31 -16.51
CA PHE A 135 8.01 -0.57 -16.39
C PHE A 135 7.18 0.66 -16.79
N LEU A 136 7.50 1.83 -16.21
CA LEU A 136 6.79 3.09 -16.52
C LEU A 136 6.88 3.42 -18.00
N LYS A 137 8.03 3.22 -18.65
CA LYS A 137 8.21 3.47 -20.08
C LYS A 137 7.34 2.55 -20.93
N THR A 138 7.27 1.28 -20.59
CA THR A 138 6.39 0.31 -21.26
C THR A 138 4.92 0.75 -21.14
N LYS A 139 4.50 1.14 -19.93
CA LYS A 139 3.15 1.65 -19.67
C LYS A 139 2.85 2.96 -20.37
N TYR A 140 3.82 3.84 -20.50
CA TYR A 140 3.68 5.11 -21.22
C TYR A 140 3.33 4.88 -22.70
N HIS A 141 3.99 3.94 -23.36
CA HIS A 141 3.64 3.59 -24.74
C HIS A 141 2.22 3.05 -24.85
N GLN A 142 1.80 2.17 -23.96
CA GLN A 142 0.44 1.64 -23.94
C GLN A 142 -0.59 2.75 -23.69
N TYR A 143 -0.33 3.60 -22.71
CA TYR A 143 -1.21 4.70 -22.35
C TYR A 143 -1.40 5.71 -23.49
N THR A 144 -0.32 6.13 -24.14
CA THR A 144 -0.36 7.06 -25.27
C THR A 144 -1.04 6.46 -26.49
N GLN A 145 -0.88 5.16 -26.74
CA GLN A 145 -1.64 4.46 -27.79
C GLN A 145 -3.15 4.45 -27.49
N ASN A 146 -3.53 4.20 -26.23
CA ASN A 146 -4.93 4.23 -25.81
C ASN A 146 -5.55 5.63 -25.99
N LEU A 147 -4.81 6.68 -25.63
CA LEU A 147 -5.26 8.07 -25.83
C LEU A 147 -5.50 8.39 -27.31
N ASN A 148 -4.63 7.93 -28.19
CA ASN A 148 -4.75 8.17 -29.62
C ASN A 148 -5.93 7.40 -30.23
N ASN A 149 -6.17 6.17 -29.79
CA ASN A 149 -7.29 5.35 -30.24
C ASN A 149 -8.65 5.90 -29.80
N ASN A 150 -8.70 6.60 -28.65
CA ASN A 150 -9.95 7.19 -28.14
C ASN A 150 -10.27 8.56 -28.78
N LYS A 151 -9.34 9.16 -29.54
CA LYS A 151 -9.55 10.42 -30.28
C LYS A 151 -10.06 10.24 -31.71
N ASN A 152 -10.10 8.99 -32.21
CA ASN A 152 -10.63 8.63 -33.51
C ASN A 152 -12.03 8.00 -33.37
#